data_d0f17cca0954ecc0005abac7a3fb1446
#
_entry.id   d0f17cca0954ecc0005abac7a3fb1446
#
_cell.length_a   1.000
_cell.length_b   1.000
_cell.length_c   1.000
_cell.angle_alpha   90.00
_cell.angle_beta   90.00
_cell.angle_gamma   90.00
#
_symmetry.space_group_name_H-M   'P 1'
#
loop_
_entity.id
_entity.type
_entity.pdbx_description
1 polymer ?
#
loop_
_entity_poly.entity_id
_entity_poly.type
_entity_poly.pdbx_seq_one_letter_code
_entity_poly.pdbx_strand_id
1 'polypeptide(L)'
;MCGIIGYIGKNCEKVLLTGLKRLEYRGYDSAGMTVSRGGEFVTYKEVGEVKNLEKIVSLSEDFGYGIAHTRWATHGSISLENTHPHFSANGSVALVHNGIIENFEELKNDLLAKSIRFYGQTDSEVVAKMFDKLNINSLRYVLKRLVGSYALVLLSKEGEQLYFAKNRSPLYVARGEDCVMIASDPSCFVDF
;
A
#
# COMPACT_ATOMS: atom_id res chain seq x y z
N MET A 1 -7.62 -1.04 -13.43
CA MET A 1 -6.24 -1.10 -12.88
C MET A 1 -6.19 -0.26 -11.61
N CYS A 2 -5.59 -0.76 -10.55
CA CYS A 2 -5.51 -0.05 -9.28
C CYS A 2 -4.55 1.15 -9.29
N GLY A 3 -4.67 2.04 -8.30
CA GLY A 3 -3.78 3.19 -8.10
C GLY A 3 -2.97 3.08 -6.82
N ILE A 4 -1.68 3.37 -6.87
CA ILE A 4 -0.76 3.42 -5.72
C ILE A 4 -0.20 4.81 -5.56
N ILE A 5 -0.13 5.29 -4.30
CA ILE A 5 0.66 6.43 -3.87
C ILE A 5 1.43 6.08 -2.60
N GLY A 6 2.71 6.47 -2.56
CA GLY A 6 3.53 6.57 -1.38
C GLY A 6 4.04 8.01 -1.24
N TYR A 7 4.11 8.52 -0.03
CA TYR A 7 4.55 9.89 0.22
C TYR A 7 5.33 10.01 1.52
N ILE A 8 6.36 10.86 1.48
CA ILE A 8 7.14 11.31 2.63
C ILE A 8 7.17 12.83 2.58
N GLY A 9 6.69 13.50 3.64
CA GLY A 9 6.67 14.97 3.70
C GLY A 9 5.57 15.53 4.59
N LYS A 10 5.43 16.84 4.60
CA LYS A 10 4.35 17.55 5.31
C LYS A 10 3.00 17.31 4.63
N ASN A 11 1.91 17.50 5.38
CA ASN A 11 0.54 17.35 4.88
C ASN A 11 0.27 15.96 4.26
N CYS A 12 0.83 14.91 4.83
CA CYS A 12 0.88 13.58 4.22
C CYS A 12 -0.50 13.09 3.78
N GLU A 13 -1.53 13.13 4.64
CA GLU A 13 -2.88 12.69 4.31
C GLU A 13 -3.51 13.48 3.17
N LYS A 14 -3.32 14.80 3.16
CA LYS A 14 -3.86 15.67 2.10
C LYS A 14 -3.24 15.33 0.74
N VAL A 15 -1.93 15.10 0.71
CA VAL A 15 -1.21 14.71 -0.52
C VAL A 15 -1.66 13.34 -1.00
N LEU A 16 -1.78 12.36 -0.09
CA LEU A 16 -2.27 11.02 -0.41
C LEU A 16 -3.69 11.07 -0.97
N LEU A 17 -4.62 11.80 -0.33
CA LEU A 17 -5.99 11.97 -0.82
C LEU A 17 -6.04 12.62 -2.20
N THR A 18 -5.25 13.68 -2.42
CA THR A 18 -5.18 14.35 -3.72
C THR A 18 -4.71 13.38 -4.81
N GLY A 19 -3.69 12.59 -4.51
CA GLY A 19 -3.20 11.59 -5.42
C GLY A 19 -4.22 10.47 -5.69
N LEU A 20 -4.91 9.97 -4.66
CA LEU A 20 -5.96 8.97 -4.85
C LEU A 20 -7.10 9.49 -5.75
N LYS A 21 -7.52 10.75 -5.59
CA LYS A 21 -8.52 11.39 -6.48
C LYS A 21 -8.07 11.40 -7.94
N ARG A 22 -6.78 11.63 -8.20
CA ARG A 22 -6.21 11.57 -9.55
C ARG A 22 -6.14 10.15 -10.11
N LEU A 23 -6.05 9.13 -9.23
CA LEU A 23 -6.00 7.72 -9.61
C LEU A 23 -7.36 7.03 -9.62
N GLU A 24 -8.44 7.71 -9.23
CA GLU A 24 -9.77 7.11 -9.08
C GLU A 24 -10.31 6.52 -10.38
N TYR A 25 -9.93 7.11 -11.54
CA TYR A 25 -10.26 6.53 -12.85
C TYR A 25 -9.69 5.12 -13.07
N ARG A 26 -8.71 4.71 -12.27
CA ARG A 26 -8.10 3.37 -12.29
C ARG A 26 -8.81 2.37 -11.40
N GLY A 27 -9.56 2.82 -10.40
CA GLY A 27 -10.30 1.95 -9.48
C GLY A 27 -11.09 2.78 -8.47
N TYR A 28 -12.33 2.38 -8.22
CA TYR A 28 -13.28 3.07 -7.35
C TYR A 28 -14.08 2.11 -6.45
N ASP A 29 -13.67 0.84 -6.37
CA ASP A 29 -14.38 -0.18 -5.58
C ASP A 29 -14.09 -0.04 -4.08
N SER A 30 -12.89 0.39 -3.75
CA SER A 30 -12.50 0.76 -2.40
C SER A 30 -11.23 1.60 -2.42
N ALA A 31 -11.03 2.38 -1.36
CA ALA A 31 -9.84 3.19 -1.15
C ALA A 31 -9.35 3.11 0.30
N GLY A 32 -8.05 3.24 0.50
CA GLY A 32 -7.50 3.29 1.84
C GLY A 32 -6.09 3.84 1.88
N MET A 33 -5.70 4.27 3.08
CA MET A 33 -4.37 4.78 3.37
C MET A 33 -3.90 4.39 4.76
N THR A 34 -2.60 4.34 4.93
CA THR A 34 -1.93 4.25 6.23
C THR A 34 -0.84 5.31 6.29
N VAL A 35 -0.84 6.09 7.37
CA VAL A 35 0.21 7.09 7.66
C VAL A 35 0.91 6.69 8.95
N SER A 36 2.23 6.83 8.98
CA SER A 36 3.05 6.68 10.18
C SER A 36 3.50 8.03 10.68
N ARG A 37 3.35 8.22 11.99
CA ARG A 37 3.86 9.36 12.74
C ARG A 37 4.36 8.90 14.09
N GLY A 38 5.62 9.25 14.40
CA GLY A 38 6.23 8.84 15.66
C GLY A 38 6.21 7.32 15.88
N GLY A 39 6.29 6.54 14.80
CA GLY A 39 6.29 5.08 14.84
C GLY A 39 4.91 4.43 15.03
N GLU A 40 3.81 5.20 14.98
CA GLU A 40 2.46 4.65 15.07
C GLU A 40 1.73 4.74 13.72
N PHE A 41 0.98 3.68 13.36
CA PHE A 41 0.15 3.64 12.17
C PHE A 41 -1.25 4.17 12.44
N VAL A 42 -1.67 5.15 11.66
CA VAL A 42 -3.07 5.58 11.54
C VAL A 42 -3.59 5.14 10.19
N THR A 43 -4.66 4.35 10.18
CA THR A 43 -5.19 3.71 8.97
C THR A 43 -6.64 4.09 8.75
N TYR A 44 -6.96 4.45 7.53
CA TYR A 44 -8.29 4.75 7.04
C TYR A 44 -8.58 3.85 5.83
N LYS A 45 -9.74 3.19 5.84
CA LYS A 45 -10.21 2.35 4.74
C LYS A 45 -11.70 2.55 4.53
N GLU A 46 -12.13 2.60 3.28
CA GLU A 46 -13.54 2.74 2.95
C GLU A 46 -13.86 2.01 1.64
N VAL A 47 -15.06 1.44 1.57
CA VAL A 47 -15.62 0.86 0.36
C VAL A 47 -16.20 1.97 -0.50
N GLY A 48 -16.02 1.84 -1.83
CA GLY A 48 -16.48 2.81 -2.82
C GLY A 48 -15.44 3.88 -3.14
N GLU A 49 -15.93 5.02 -3.57
CA GLU A 49 -15.13 6.11 -4.11
C GLU A 49 -14.25 6.81 -3.06
N VAL A 50 -13.18 7.47 -3.50
CA VAL A 50 -12.24 8.22 -2.65
C VAL A 50 -12.93 9.28 -1.79
N LYS A 51 -14.05 9.85 -2.28
CA LYS A 51 -14.87 10.81 -1.50
C LYS A 51 -15.42 10.21 -0.18
N ASN A 52 -15.62 8.88 -0.12
CA ASN A 52 -16.04 8.23 1.12
C ASN A 52 -14.89 8.15 2.12
N LEU A 53 -13.70 7.77 1.65
CA LEU A 53 -12.48 7.80 2.46
C LEU A 53 -12.19 9.21 3.00
N GLU A 54 -12.34 10.24 2.19
CA GLU A 54 -12.10 11.65 2.55
C GLU A 54 -12.93 12.10 3.77
N LYS A 55 -14.15 11.58 3.94
CA LYS A 55 -15.04 11.95 5.06
C LYS A 55 -14.53 11.47 6.43
N ILE A 56 -13.69 10.44 6.44
CA ILE A 56 -13.19 9.82 7.68
C ILE A 56 -11.73 10.15 7.98
N VAL A 57 -11.00 10.73 7.01
CA VAL A 57 -9.58 11.05 7.19
C VAL A 57 -9.41 12.33 8.02
N SER A 58 -8.62 12.22 9.09
CA SER A 58 -8.15 13.39 9.86
C SER A 58 -6.89 13.94 9.24
N LEU A 59 -6.93 15.18 8.75
CA LEU A 59 -5.79 15.85 8.15
C LEU A 59 -4.84 16.37 9.23
N SER A 60 -3.52 16.32 8.97
CA SER A 60 -2.49 16.97 9.76
C SER A 60 -1.50 17.67 8.83
N GLU A 61 -0.92 18.75 9.31
CA GLU A 61 0.14 19.49 8.62
C GLU A 61 1.55 18.98 8.96
N ASP A 62 1.64 18.04 9.92
CA ASP A 62 2.91 17.48 10.35
C ASP A 62 3.60 16.68 9.25
N PHE A 63 4.88 16.48 9.44
CA PHE A 63 5.67 15.58 8.62
C PHE A 63 5.24 14.13 8.87
N GLY A 64 5.01 13.37 7.82
CA GLY A 64 4.57 12.00 7.90
C GLY A 64 5.09 11.13 6.75
N TYR A 65 4.92 9.83 6.94
CA TYR A 65 5.23 8.79 5.96
C TYR A 65 3.93 8.04 5.68
N GLY A 66 3.54 7.92 4.43
CA GLY A 66 2.26 7.30 4.14
C GLY A 66 2.21 6.55 2.82
N ILE A 67 1.28 5.59 2.75
CA ILE A 67 0.94 4.82 1.56
C ILE A 67 -0.57 4.81 1.38
N ALA A 68 -1.04 4.85 0.13
CA ALA A 68 -2.45 4.83 -0.18
C ALA A 68 -2.74 4.09 -1.49
N HIS A 69 -3.99 3.64 -1.64
CA HIS A 69 -4.40 2.79 -2.75
C HIS A 69 -5.86 3.01 -3.13
N THR A 70 -6.16 3.00 -4.44
CA THR A 70 -7.49 2.80 -4.99
C THR A 70 -7.57 1.42 -5.64
N ARG A 71 -8.61 0.65 -5.30
CA ARG A 71 -8.76 -0.72 -5.75
C ARG A 71 -9.78 -0.85 -6.87
N TRP A 72 -9.41 -1.63 -7.88
CA TRP A 72 -10.32 -2.30 -8.82
C TRP A 72 -10.28 -3.78 -8.48
N ALA A 73 -11.38 -4.31 -7.97
CA ALA A 73 -11.45 -5.69 -7.50
C ALA A 73 -11.29 -6.69 -8.64
N THR A 74 -10.19 -7.44 -8.65
CA THR A 74 -9.93 -8.57 -9.55
C THR A 74 -10.02 -9.90 -8.82
N HIS A 75 -9.64 -9.93 -7.53
CA HIS A 75 -9.66 -11.10 -6.65
C HIS A 75 -10.27 -10.72 -5.31
N GLY A 76 -11.17 -11.56 -4.80
CA GLY A 76 -11.89 -11.33 -3.55
C GLY A 76 -13.04 -10.31 -3.67
N SER A 77 -13.97 -10.37 -2.72
CA SER A 77 -15.12 -9.48 -2.63
C SER A 77 -14.72 -8.02 -2.37
N ILE A 78 -15.63 -7.07 -2.64
CA ILE A 78 -15.51 -5.70 -2.21
C ILE A 78 -15.85 -5.66 -0.72
N SER A 79 -14.83 -5.52 0.12
CA SER A 79 -14.96 -5.46 1.59
C SER A 79 -13.79 -4.70 2.20
N LEU A 80 -13.91 -4.30 3.47
CA LEU A 80 -12.84 -3.59 4.18
C LEU A 80 -11.60 -4.48 4.39
N GLU A 81 -11.79 -5.80 4.58
CA GLU A 81 -10.71 -6.77 4.75
C GLU A 81 -9.85 -6.87 3.49
N ASN A 82 -10.49 -6.73 2.32
CA ASN A 82 -9.84 -6.79 1.01
C ASN A 82 -9.35 -5.42 0.53
N THR A 83 -9.64 -4.35 1.26
CA THR A 83 -9.17 -3.00 0.95
C THR A 83 -7.72 -2.81 1.40
N HIS A 84 -6.87 -2.25 0.54
CA HIS A 84 -5.51 -1.86 0.89
C HIS A 84 -5.48 -0.63 1.82
N PRO A 85 -4.40 -0.45 2.60
CA PRO A 85 -3.21 -1.31 2.74
C PRO A 85 -3.46 -2.60 3.50
N HIS A 86 -2.68 -3.66 3.20
CA HIS A 86 -2.62 -4.89 3.98
C HIS A 86 -1.46 -4.85 4.97
N PHE A 87 -1.52 -5.67 6.03
CA PHE A 87 -0.54 -5.62 7.11
C PHE A 87 0.16 -6.96 7.33
N SER A 88 1.41 -6.90 7.77
CA SER A 88 2.13 -8.04 8.33
C SER A 88 1.37 -8.65 9.52
N ALA A 89 1.74 -9.87 9.90
CA ALA A 89 1.04 -10.58 10.99
C ALA A 89 1.11 -9.83 12.33
N ASN A 90 2.24 -9.17 12.59
CA ASN A 90 2.48 -8.36 13.80
C ASN A 90 2.12 -6.87 13.64
N GLY A 91 1.60 -6.45 12.47
CA GLY A 91 1.19 -5.07 12.20
C GLY A 91 2.35 -4.07 12.04
N SER A 92 3.60 -4.52 11.94
CA SER A 92 4.77 -3.64 11.81
C SER A 92 5.03 -3.13 10.40
N VAL A 93 4.41 -3.74 9.40
CA VAL A 93 4.54 -3.40 7.98
C VAL A 93 3.15 -3.22 7.37
N ALA A 94 2.95 -2.11 6.69
CA ALA A 94 1.81 -1.88 5.81
C ALA A 94 2.24 -1.97 4.35
N LEU A 95 1.39 -2.53 3.47
CA LEU A 95 1.69 -2.79 2.07
C LEU A 95 0.52 -2.41 1.17
N VAL A 96 0.82 -1.75 0.05
CA VAL A 96 -0.06 -1.60 -1.11
C VAL A 96 0.54 -2.27 -2.33
N HIS A 97 -0.31 -2.85 -3.18
CA HIS A 97 0.10 -3.67 -4.31
C HIS A 97 -0.79 -3.44 -5.53
N ASN A 98 -0.17 -3.29 -6.69
CA ASN A 98 -0.80 -3.40 -8.00
C ASN A 98 -0.16 -4.57 -8.75
N GLY A 99 -0.96 -5.43 -9.34
CA GLY A 99 -0.50 -6.58 -10.11
C GLY A 99 -1.17 -7.87 -9.71
N ILE A 100 -0.54 -8.99 -10.01
CA ILE A 100 -1.00 -10.35 -9.68
C ILE A 100 0.20 -11.16 -9.24
N ILE A 101 0.12 -11.76 -8.05
CA ILE A 101 1.09 -12.74 -7.55
C ILE A 101 0.58 -14.13 -7.91
N GLU A 102 1.14 -14.72 -8.96
CA GLU A 102 0.66 -15.96 -9.54
C GLU A 102 0.78 -17.17 -8.61
N ASN A 103 1.82 -17.18 -7.77
CA ASN A 103 2.05 -18.27 -6.81
C ASN A 103 1.53 -17.97 -5.39
N PHE A 104 0.53 -17.10 -5.25
CA PHE A 104 0.03 -16.67 -3.94
C PHE A 104 -0.57 -17.81 -3.11
N GLU A 105 -1.17 -18.83 -3.74
CA GLU A 105 -1.75 -19.98 -3.02
C GLU A 105 -0.66 -20.82 -2.34
N GLU A 106 0.47 -21.08 -3.04
CA GLU A 106 1.63 -21.77 -2.47
C GLU A 106 2.16 -21.00 -1.25
N LEU A 107 2.40 -19.68 -1.43
CA LEU A 107 2.90 -18.81 -0.37
C LEU A 107 1.93 -18.74 0.82
N LYS A 108 0.62 -18.73 0.56
CA LYS A 108 -0.41 -18.74 1.60
C LYS A 108 -0.38 -20.03 2.41
N ASN A 109 -0.25 -21.18 1.74
CA ASN A 109 -0.15 -22.47 2.41
C ASN A 109 1.07 -22.56 3.33
N ASP A 110 2.24 -22.05 2.88
CA ASP A 110 3.45 -21.94 3.70
C ASP A 110 3.22 -21.09 4.97
N LEU A 111 2.46 -20.01 4.86
CA LEU A 111 2.14 -19.14 5.98
C LEU A 111 1.09 -19.74 6.93
N LEU A 112 0.08 -20.43 6.38
CA LEU A 112 -0.91 -21.18 7.17
C LEU A 112 -0.25 -22.29 8.00
N ALA A 113 0.73 -23.00 7.43
CA ALA A 113 1.53 -24.00 8.15
C ALA A 113 2.30 -23.41 9.35
N LYS A 114 2.58 -22.09 9.31
CA LYS A 114 3.19 -21.34 10.42
C LYS A 114 2.15 -20.69 11.34
N SER A 115 0.86 -21.06 11.23
CA SER A 115 -0.25 -20.52 12.02
C SER A 115 -0.51 -19.01 11.79
N ILE A 116 -0.10 -18.46 10.65
CA ILE A 116 -0.41 -17.08 10.27
C ILE A 116 -1.88 -17.01 9.85
N ARG A 117 -2.64 -16.07 10.42
CA ARG A 117 -4.06 -15.86 10.11
C ARG A 117 -4.24 -14.87 8.96
N PHE A 118 -5.23 -15.14 8.12
CA PHE A 118 -5.69 -14.27 7.04
C PHE A 118 -7.09 -13.77 7.34
N TYR A 119 -7.38 -12.55 6.94
CA TYR A 119 -8.69 -11.89 7.11
C TYR A 119 -9.36 -11.65 5.77
N GLY A 120 -8.59 -11.41 4.73
CA GLY A 120 -9.05 -11.18 3.37
C GLY A 120 -8.75 -12.35 2.43
N GLN A 121 -9.00 -12.10 1.16
CA GLN A 121 -8.89 -13.08 0.08
C GLN A 121 -7.89 -12.66 -1.00
N THR A 122 -7.12 -11.59 -0.76
CA THR A 122 -6.21 -11.02 -1.76
C THR A 122 -4.83 -11.66 -1.72
N ASP A 123 -4.20 -11.78 -2.87
CA ASP A 123 -2.79 -12.11 -3.02
C ASP A 123 -1.88 -11.08 -2.32
N SER A 124 -2.32 -9.83 -2.26
CA SER A 124 -1.64 -8.73 -1.60
C SER A 124 -1.51 -8.94 -0.09
N GLU A 125 -2.54 -9.49 0.57
CA GLU A 125 -2.45 -9.85 1.99
C GLU A 125 -1.40 -10.94 2.22
N VAL A 126 -1.31 -11.91 1.30
CA VAL A 126 -0.28 -12.97 1.39
C VAL A 126 1.11 -12.34 1.38
N VAL A 127 1.39 -11.41 0.46
CA VAL A 127 2.68 -10.71 0.42
C VAL A 127 2.95 -9.94 1.72
N ALA A 128 1.96 -9.22 2.24
CA ALA A 128 2.11 -8.48 3.49
C ALA A 128 2.46 -9.40 4.67
N LYS A 129 1.81 -10.57 4.75
CA LYS A 129 2.04 -11.58 5.80
C LYS A 129 3.41 -12.28 5.71
N MET A 130 4.15 -12.14 4.61
CA MET A 130 5.52 -12.66 4.51
C MET A 130 6.55 -11.82 5.28
N PHE A 131 6.16 -10.65 5.79
CA PHE A 131 7.05 -9.78 6.55
C PHE A 131 6.80 -9.89 8.06
N ASP A 132 7.86 -10.14 8.84
CA ASP A 132 7.87 -9.93 10.29
C ASP A 132 8.48 -8.58 10.64
N LYS A 133 9.48 -8.16 9.85
CA LYS A 133 10.19 -6.89 9.92
C LYS A 133 10.54 -6.43 8.52
N LEU A 134 10.43 -5.14 8.26
CA LEU A 134 10.78 -4.56 6.97
C LEU A 134 12.19 -3.95 7.00
N ASN A 135 13.05 -4.48 6.16
CA ASN A 135 14.36 -3.94 5.82
C ASN A 135 14.77 -4.44 4.43
N ILE A 136 15.88 -3.96 3.90
CA ILE A 136 16.32 -4.31 2.54
C ILE A 136 16.55 -5.83 2.35
N ASN A 137 16.99 -6.53 3.38
CA ASN A 137 17.26 -7.98 3.29
C ASN A 137 15.95 -8.79 3.29
N SER A 138 14.99 -8.45 4.18
CA SER A 138 13.66 -9.07 4.19
C SER A 138 12.92 -8.80 2.90
N LEU A 139 12.99 -7.56 2.38
CA LEU A 139 12.39 -7.21 1.09
C LEU A 139 12.99 -8.08 -0.04
N ARG A 140 14.32 -8.15 -0.14
CA ARG A 140 14.99 -8.99 -1.14
C ARG A 140 14.63 -10.47 -1.03
N TYR A 141 14.49 -10.99 0.20
CA TYR A 141 14.07 -12.37 0.44
C TYR A 141 12.65 -12.62 -0.08
N VAL A 142 11.71 -11.74 0.25
CA VAL A 142 10.32 -11.85 -0.23
C VAL A 142 10.26 -11.75 -1.75
N LEU A 143 10.89 -10.74 -2.36
CA LEU A 143 10.87 -10.53 -3.81
C LEU A 143 11.39 -11.72 -4.62
N LYS A 144 12.38 -12.47 -4.10
CA LYS A 144 12.89 -13.69 -4.75
C LYS A 144 11.88 -14.85 -4.79
N ARG A 145 10.86 -14.80 -3.95
CA ARG A 145 9.81 -15.83 -3.87
C ARG A 145 8.57 -15.49 -4.67
N LEU A 146 8.40 -14.22 -5.07
CA LEU A 146 7.23 -13.78 -5.82
C LEU A 146 7.35 -14.14 -7.29
N VAL A 147 6.30 -14.74 -7.84
CA VAL A 147 6.12 -14.98 -9.27
C VAL A 147 4.95 -14.14 -9.75
N GLY A 148 5.12 -13.41 -10.86
CA GLY A 148 4.07 -12.59 -11.45
C GLY A 148 4.48 -11.13 -11.67
N SER A 149 3.50 -10.27 -11.92
CA SER A 149 3.69 -8.84 -12.10
C SER A 149 3.30 -8.09 -10.83
N TYR A 150 4.12 -7.14 -10.41
CA TYR A 150 3.83 -6.34 -9.21
C TYR A 150 4.43 -4.94 -9.24
N ALA A 151 3.75 -4.03 -8.59
CA ALA A 151 4.28 -2.80 -8.02
C ALA A 151 3.89 -2.78 -6.54
N LEU A 152 4.88 -2.74 -5.66
CA LEU A 152 4.74 -2.78 -4.22
C LEU A 152 5.24 -1.47 -3.61
N VAL A 153 4.48 -0.89 -2.69
CA VAL A 153 4.99 0.14 -1.79
C VAL A 153 4.67 -0.31 -0.36
N LEU A 154 5.70 -0.28 0.48
CA LEU A 154 5.66 -0.77 1.84
C LEU A 154 6.08 0.33 2.80
N LEU A 155 5.36 0.44 3.91
CA LEU A 155 5.66 1.36 5.00
C LEU A 155 6.08 0.55 6.22
N SER A 156 7.26 0.87 6.78
CA SER A 156 7.74 0.30 8.03
C SER A 156 7.30 1.15 9.21
N LYS A 157 6.74 0.53 10.25
CA LYS A 157 6.47 1.17 11.52
C LYS A 157 7.78 1.52 12.24
N GLU A 158 8.76 0.63 12.17
CA GLU A 158 10.10 0.87 12.71
C GLU A 158 10.93 1.77 11.76
N GLY A 159 11.38 2.90 12.26
CA GLY A 159 12.26 3.82 11.54
C GLY A 159 11.56 4.65 10.45
N GLU A 160 10.23 4.61 10.35
CA GLU A 160 9.43 5.44 9.43
C GLU A 160 10.01 5.48 8.02
N GLN A 161 10.12 4.32 7.38
CA GLN A 161 10.74 4.17 6.07
C GLN A 161 9.74 3.64 5.06
N LEU A 162 9.83 4.17 3.83
CA LEU A 162 9.17 3.62 2.66
C LEU A 162 10.14 2.75 1.86
N TYR A 163 9.66 1.58 1.48
CA TYR A 163 10.33 0.70 0.53
C TYR A 163 9.42 0.49 -0.67
N PHE A 164 10.01 0.32 -1.83
CA PHE A 164 9.25 0.01 -3.04
C PHE A 164 10.00 -0.95 -3.93
N ALA A 165 9.23 -1.72 -4.70
CA ALA A 165 9.75 -2.64 -5.70
C ALA A 165 8.75 -2.80 -6.84
N LYS A 166 9.24 -3.10 -8.04
CA LYS A 166 8.38 -3.38 -9.19
C LYS A 166 8.94 -4.47 -10.07
N ASN A 167 8.01 -5.22 -10.67
CA ASN A 167 8.27 -6.13 -11.76
C ASN A 167 7.12 -6.01 -12.77
N ARG A 168 7.38 -5.45 -13.96
CA ARG A 168 6.44 -5.18 -15.07
C ARG A 168 5.37 -4.12 -14.78
N SER A 169 4.76 -4.09 -13.58
CA SER A 169 3.75 -3.06 -13.21
C SER A 169 4.39 -1.67 -13.08
N PRO A 170 3.72 -0.59 -13.54
CA PRO A 170 4.29 0.76 -13.50
C PRO A 170 4.41 1.30 -12.07
N LEU A 171 5.54 1.93 -11.79
CA LEU A 171 5.80 2.69 -10.57
C LEU A 171 6.86 3.74 -10.86
N TYR A 172 6.62 4.97 -10.43
CA TYR A 172 7.43 6.15 -10.66
C TYR A 172 7.77 6.81 -9.33
N VAL A 173 8.90 7.50 -9.27
CA VAL A 173 9.36 8.25 -8.08
C VAL A 173 9.68 9.68 -8.51
N ALA A 174 9.17 10.64 -7.75
CA ALA A 174 9.54 12.05 -7.86
C ALA A 174 10.10 12.52 -6.51
N ARG A 175 11.08 13.42 -6.57
CA ARG A 175 11.69 14.03 -5.39
C ARG A 175 11.53 15.54 -5.49
N GLY A 176 10.88 16.11 -4.48
CA GLY A 176 10.86 17.55 -4.22
C GLY A 176 12.00 17.97 -3.29
N GLU A 177 11.96 19.22 -2.81
CA GLU A 177 12.98 19.78 -1.90
C GLU A 177 12.97 19.03 -0.56
N ASP A 178 11.81 18.92 0.09
CA ASP A 178 11.63 18.29 1.41
C ASP A 178 10.65 17.11 1.38
N CYS A 179 10.44 16.49 0.22
CA CYS A 179 9.45 15.44 0.07
C CYS A 179 9.83 14.44 -1.02
N VAL A 180 9.25 13.25 -0.92
CA VAL A 180 9.34 12.20 -1.94
C VAL A 180 7.95 11.65 -2.20
N MET A 181 7.59 11.48 -3.46
CA MET A 181 6.37 10.82 -3.88
C MET A 181 6.68 9.61 -4.75
N ILE A 182 5.95 8.53 -4.51
CA ILE A 182 5.94 7.31 -5.32
C ILE A 182 4.52 7.16 -5.85
N ALA A 183 4.34 6.94 -7.15
CA ALA A 183 3.01 6.76 -7.72
C ALA A 183 3.00 5.76 -8.87
N SER A 184 1.86 5.10 -9.07
CA SER A 184 1.66 4.19 -10.19
C SER A 184 1.34 4.90 -11.50
N ASP A 185 1.15 6.24 -11.47
CA ASP A 185 0.88 7.07 -12.64
C ASP A 185 1.55 8.45 -12.49
N PRO A 186 2.22 8.97 -13.56
CA PRO A 186 2.86 10.28 -13.54
C PRO A 186 1.92 11.47 -13.31
N SER A 187 0.62 11.33 -13.59
CA SER A 187 -0.37 12.39 -13.34
C SER A 187 -0.43 12.85 -11.88
N CYS A 188 0.04 11.99 -10.94
CA CYS A 188 0.11 12.35 -9.53
C CYS A 188 1.14 13.43 -9.22
N PHE A 189 2.12 13.67 -10.11
CA PHE A 189 3.21 14.61 -9.91
C PHE A 189 2.94 16.02 -10.45
N VAL A 190 1.77 16.28 -11.04
CA VAL A 190 1.49 17.55 -11.77
C VAL A 190 1.62 18.78 -10.88
N ASP A 191 1.32 18.67 -9.58
CA ASP A 191 1.45 19.78 -8.60
C ASP A 191 2.48 19.45 -7.50
N PHE A 192 3.46 18.62 -7.83
CA PHE A 192 4.47 18.13 -6.89
C PHE A 192 5.79 18.88 -7.03
#